data_799c7af6d889802f4f1b15110833b6d8
#
_entry.id   799c7af6d889802f4f1b15110833b6d8
#
_cell.length_a   1.000
_cell.length_b   1.000
_cell.length_c   1.000
_cell.angle_alpha   90.00
_cell.angle_beta   90.00
_cell.angle_gamma   90.00
#
_symmetry.space_group_name_H-M   'P 1'
#
loop_
_entity.id
_entity.type
_entity.pdbx_description
1 polymer ?
#
loop_
_entity_poly.entity_id
_entity_poly.type
_entity_poly.pdbx_seq_one_letter_code
_entity_poly.pdbx_strand_id
1 'polypeptide(L)'
;KVNPRQARRFAEATGKLAKTDRLDAAMLARMGALLELEARPARSPILNDLKDLHMARQALVKSRTAAKNRAKNLTLPILKRHNAEQLRQIERQIGAIETESMALVKTDPDLAHRFAILVSIPGISANTAFALLID
;
A
#
# COMPACT_ATOMS: atom_id res chain seq x y z
N LYS A 1 8.44 7.13 10.16
CA LYS A 1 8.11 6.11 11.18
C LYS A 1 9.13 4.98 11.10
N VAL A 2 9.82 4.70 12.20
CA VAL A 2 10.78 3.58 12.30
C VAL A 2 9.99 2.29 12.53
N ASN A 3 10.40 1.20 11.86
CA ASN A 3 9.78 -0.11 12.07
C ASN A 3 10.10 -0.62 13.49
N PRO A 4 9.10 -0.95 14.32
CA PRO A 4 9.31 -1.41 15.71
C PRO A 4 10.26 -2.62 15.83
N ARG A 5 10.25 -3.52 14.85
CA ARG A 5 11.14 -4.69 14.83
C ARG A 5 12.61 -4.30 14.62
N GLN A 6 12.87 -3.31 13.76
CA GLN A 6 14.24 -2.80 13.52
C GLN A 6 14.77 -2.06 14.74
N ALA A 7 13.93 -1.24 15.38
CA ALA A 7 14.27 -0.56 16.62
C ALA A 7 14.62 -1.55 17.74
N ARG A 8 13.87 -2.64 17.87
CA ARG A 8 14.13 -3.68 18.87
C ARG A 8 15.44 -4.43 18.61
N ARG A 9 15.70 -4.83 17.37
CA ARG A 9 16.98 -5.47 17.00
C ARG A 9 18.17 -4.55 17.21
N PHE A 10 18.01 -3.25 16.97
CA PHE A 10 19.04 -2.26 17.27
C PHE A 10 19.31 -2.16 18.78
N ALA A 11 18.27 -2.17 19.62
CA ALA A 11 18.40 -2.19 21.07
C ALA A 11 19.13 -3.44 21.57
N GLU A 12 18.80 -4.61 21.03
CA GLU A 12 19.47 -5.87 21.34
C GLU A 12 20.96 -5.82 20.93
N ALA A 13 21.28 -5.31 19.75
CA ALA A 13 22.64 -5.17 19.25
C ALA A 13 23.50 -4.18 20.07
N THR A 14 22.87 -3.18 20.70
CA THR A 14 23.55 -2.20 21.57
C THR A 14 23.55 -2.58 23.05
N GLY A 15 23.09 -3.79 23.40
CA GLY A 15 23.11 -4.32 24.77
C GLY A 15 22.10 -3.68 25.74
N LYS A 16 21.10 -2.98 25.22
CA LYS A 16 20.07 -2.31 26.04
C LYS A 16 18.76 -3.11 26.04
N LEU A 17 18.58 -3.92 27.06
CA LEU A 17 17.42 -4.83 27.18
C LEU A 17 16.26 -4.27 28.04
N ALA A 18 16.48 -3.20 28.80
CA ALA A 18 15.43 -2.60 29.65
C ALA A 18 14.50 -1.70 28.83
N LYS A 19 13.20 -1.96 28.95
CA LYS A 19 12.15 -1.20 28.25
C LYS A 19 11.62 -0.09 29.13
N THR A 20 12.12 1.14 28.94
CA THR A 20 11.50 2.36 29.47
C THR A 20 11.34 3.37 28.34
N ASP A 21 10.27 4.18 28.39
CA ASP A 21 9.96 5.17 27.33
C ASP A 21 11.13 6.14 27.09
N ARG A 22 11.87 6.49 28.15
CA ARG A 22 13.05 7.36 28.06
C ARG A 22 14.21 6.68 27.34
N LEU A 23 14.45 5.38 27.59
CA LEU A 23 15.47 4.58 26.90
C LEU A 23 15.11 4.34 25.46
N ASP A 24 13.83 4.11 25.18
CA ASP A 24 13.33 3.93 23.81
C ASP A 24 13.49 5.20 22.98
N ALA A 25 13.19 6.38 23.55
CA ALA A 25 13.39 7.66 22.88
C ALA A 25 14.88 7.94 22.58
N ALA A 26 15.76 7.72 23.55
CA ALA A 26 17.20 7.89 23.38
C ALA A 26 17.79 6.90 22.36
N MET A 27 17.29 5.66 22.34
CA MET A 27 17.68 4.64 21.38
C MET A 27 17.26 4.99 19.96
N LEU A 28 16.01 5.48 19.77
CA LEU A 28 15.51 5.91 18.47
C LEU A 28 16.29 7.10 17.93
N ALA A 29 16.65 8.06 18.81
CA ALA A 29 17.49 9.20 18.43
C ALA A 29 18.89 8.74 17.97
N ARG A 30 19.53 7.79 18.69
CA ARG A 30 20.82 7.22 18.28
C ARG A 30 20.72 6.43 16.99
N MET A 31 19.66 5.65 16.81
CA MET A 31 19.41 4.92 15.57
C MET A 31 19.28 5.90 14.40
N GLY A 32 18.53 6.99 14.57
CA GLY A 32 18.37 8.03 13.56
C GLY A 32 19.71 8.67 13.17
N ALA A 33 20.55 8.97 14.15
CA ALA A 33 21.87 9.56 13.92
C ALA A 33 22.86 8.58 13.25
N LEU A 34 22.87 7.30 13.68
CA LEU A 34 23.81 6.29 13.16
C LEU A 34 23.44 5.81 11.75
N LEU A 35 22.15 5.76 11.42
CA LEU A 35 21.65 5.32 10.14
C LEU A 35 21.43 6.47 9.15
N GLU A 36 21.80 7.70 9.55
CA GLU A 36 21.57 8.91 8.74
C GLU A 36 20.13 8.95 8.18
N LEU A 37 19.15 8.58 9.02
CA LEU A 37 17.76 8.56 8.61
C LEU A 37 17.31 9.99 8.30
N GLU A 38 17.15 10.28 7.03
CA GLU A 38 16.53 11.53 6.59
C GLU A 38 15.13 11.66 7.20
N ALA A 39 14.83 12.84 7.76
CA ALA A 39 13.47 13.15 8.17
C ALA A 39 12.57 12.96 6.93
N ARG A 40 11.62 12.02 7.00
CA ARG A 40 10.66 11.85 5.90
C ARG A 40 9.93 13.18 5.72
N PRO A 41 10.04 13.82 4.54
CA PRO A 41 9.24 15.00 4.25
C PRO A 41 7.75 14.65 4.45
N ALA A 42 6.95 15.63 4.83
CA ALA A 42 5.50 15.44 4.90
C ALA A 42 5.02 14.81 3.60
N ARG A 43 4.19 13.75 3.69
CA ARG A 43 3.70 13.04 2.49
C ARG A 43 3.08 14.06 1.54
N SER A 44 3.49 14.02 0.28
CA SER A 44 2.88 14.88 -0.73
C SER A 44 1.39 14.57 -0.86
N PRO A 45 0.53 15.55 -1.21
CA PRO A 45 -0.89 15.31 -1.47
C PRO A 45 -1.13 14.17 -2.46
N ILE A 46 -0.29 14.05 -3.48
CA ILE A 46 -0.35 12.98 -4.49
C ILE A 46 -0.18 11.60 -3.85
N LEU A 47 0.76 11.43 -2.90
CA LEU A 47 0.95 10.16 -2.21
C LEU A 47 -0.23 9.81 -1.30
N ASN A 48 -0.89 10.79 -0.70
CA ASN A 48 -2.11 10.55 0.06
C ASN A 48 -3.25 10.09 -0.83
N ASP A 49 -3.45 10.74 -1.98
CA ASP A 49 -4.46 10.36 -2.95
C ASP A 49 -4.20 8.95 -3.53
N LEU A 50 -2.95 8.64 -3.86
CA LEU A 50 -2.56 7.29 -4.29
C LEU A 50 -2.83 6.23 -3.21
N LYS A 51 -2.60 6.56 -1.95
CA LYS A 51 -2.90 5.67 -0.83
C LYS A 51 -4.40 5.39 -0.73
N ASP A 52 -5.22 6.42 -0.82
CA ASP A 52 -6.68 6.28 -0.77
C ASP A 52 -7.20 5.43 -1.94
N LEU A 53 -6.70 5.68 -3.15
CA LEU A 53 -7.02 4.87 -4.33
C LEU A 53 -6.59 3.41 -4.17
N HIS A 54 -5.39 3.17 -3.64
CA HIS A 54 -4.90 1.82 -3.40
C HIS A 54 -5.76 1.06 -2.37
N MET A 55 -6.14 1.71 -1.28
CA MET A 55 -7.03 1.12 -0.27
C MET A 55 -8.42 0.82 -0.83
N ALA A 56 -8.99 1.74 -1.60
CA ALA A 56 -10.27 1.52 -2.28
C ALA A 56 -10.21 0.35 -3.27
N ARG A 57 -9.13 0.25 -4.04
CA ARG A 57 -8.90 -0.88 -4.93
C ARG A 57 -8.83 -2.21 -4.18
N GLN A 58 -8.11 -2.25 -3.07
CA GLN A 58 -8.03 -3.47 -2.24
C GLN A 58 -9.40 -3.90 -1.72
N ALA A 59 -10.22 -2.96 -1.28
CA ALA A 59 -11.59 -3.24 -0.83
C ALA A 59 -12.45 -3.82 -1.98
N LEU A 60 -12.34 -3.25 -3.18
CA LEU A 60 -13.05 -3.75 -4.36
C LEU A 60 -12.58 -5.16 -4.78
N VAL A 61 -11.29 -5.45 -4.69
CA VAL A 61 -10.76 -6.80 -4.95
C VAL A 61 -11.32 -7.82 -3.96
N LYS A 62 -11.44 -7.47 -2.68
CA LYS A 62 -12.11 -8.33 -1.69
C LYS A 62 -13.58 -8.55 -2.03
N SER A 63 -14.30 -7.49 -2.40
CA SER A 63 -15.71 -7.57 -2.82
C SER A 63 -15.88 -8.42 -4.08
N ARG A 64 -14.98 -8.32 -5.04
CA ARG A 64 -14.93 -9.16 -6.24
C ARG A 64 -14.80 -10.63 -5.88
N THR A 65 -13.88 -10.98 -5.01
CA THR A 65 -13.68 -12.35 -4.55
C THR A 65 -14.92 -12.88 -3.85
N ALA A 66 -15.53 -12.08 -2.97
CA ALA A 66 -16.78 -12.46 -2.29
C ALA A 66 -17.93 -12.70 -3.27
N ALA A 67 -18.08 -11.83 -4.27
CA ALA A 67 -19.11 -11.98 -5.30
C ALA A 67 -18.89 -13.22 -6.18
N LYS A 68 -17.65 -13.51 -6.57
CA LYS A 68 -17.29 -14.75 -7.29
C LYS A 68 -17.58 -16.00 -6.47
N ASN A 69 -17.30 -15.96 -5.16
CA ASN A 69 -17.63 -17.09 -4.28
C ASN A 69 -19.13 -17.28 -4.10
N ARG A 70 -19.91 -16.19 -3.96
CA ARG A 70 -21.39 -16.27 -3.93
C ARG A 70 -21.96 -16.89 -5.19
N ALA A 71 -21.41 -16.56 -6.37
CA ALA A 71 -21.89 -17.07 -7.64
C ALA A 71 -21.94 -18.60 -7.70
N LYS A 72 -21.03 -19.26 -6.99
CA LYS A 72 -20.96 -20.74 -6.97
C LYS A 72 -22.17 -21.41 -6.33
N ASN A 73 -22.85 -20.72 -5.42
CA ASN A 73 -23.95 -21.25 -4.63
C ASN A 73 -25.33 -20.66 -5.01
N LEU A 74 -25.37 -19.69 -5.93
CA LEU A 74 -26.62 -19.08 -6.37
C LEU A 74 -27.36 -20.00 -7.35
N THR A 75 -28.64 -20.20 -7.11
CA THR A 75 -29.52 -21.03 -7.96
C THR A 75 -30.62 -20.21 -8.65
N LEU A 76 -31.14 -19.18 -7.98
CA LEU A 76 -32.22 -18.36 -8.51
C LEU A 76 -31.72 -17.42 -9.64
N PRO A 77 -32.38 -17.39 -10.80
CA PRO A 77 -31.96 -16.55 -11.94
C PRO A 77 -31.82 -15.07 -11.61
N ILE A 78 -32.72 -14.52 -10.79
CA ILE A 78 -32.67 -13.11 -10.38
C ILE A 78 -31.38 -12.82 -9.56
N LEU A 79 -31.00 -13.69 -8.64
CA LEU A 79 -29.82 -13.53 -7.83
C LEU A 79 -28.52 -13.69 -8.64
N LYS A 80 -28.50 -14.63 -9.58
CA LYS A 80 -27.38 -14.79 -10.53
C LYS A 80 -27.18 -13.52 -11.35
N ARG A 81 -28.26 -12.93 -11.86
CA ARG A 81 -28.20 -11.69 -12.64
C ARG A 81 -27.69 -10.52 -11.81
N HIS A 82 -28.24 -10.31 -10.61
CA HIS A 82 -27.80 -9.25 -9.71
C HIS A 82 -26.31 -9.40 -9.33
N ASN A 83 -25.86 -10.60 -9.04
CA ASN A 83 -24.47 -10.86 -8.73
C ASN A 83 -23.54 -10.61 -9.92
N ALA A 84 -23.96 -10.99 -11.13
CA ALA A 84 -23.21 -10.71 -12.35
C ALA A 84 -23.12 -9.19 -12.65
N GLU A 85 -24.18 -8.43 -12.42
CA GLU A 85 -24.20 -6.97 -12.55
C GLU A 85 -23.26 -6.32 -11.54
N GLN A 86 -23.28 -6.77 -10.29
CA GLN A 86 -22.36 -6.31 -9.24
C GLN A 86 -20.91 -6.58 -9.60
N LEU A 87 -20.58 -7.77 -10.10
CA LEU A 87 -19.25 -8.10 -10.58
C LEU A 87 -18.78 -7.17 -11.69
N ARG A 88 -19.62 -6.92 -12.70
CA ARG A 88 -19.29 -5.99 -13.78
C ARG A 88 -19.02 -4.57 -13.26
N GLN A 89 -19.82 -4.10 -12.30
CA GLN A 89 -19.62 -2.80 -11.68
C GLN A 89 -18.28 -2.73 -10.93
N ILE A 90 -17.96 -3.75 -10.14
CA ILE A 90 -16.68 -3.84 -9.40
C ILE A 90 -15.50 -3.82 -10.37
N GLU A 91 -15.54 -4.59 -11.46
CA GLU A 91 -14.48 -4.61 -12.47
C GLU A 91 -14.28 -3.24 -13.13
N ARG A 92 -15.35 -2.54 -13.45
CA ARG A 92 -15.27 -1.16 -13.98
C ARG A 92 -14.65 -0.20 -12.99
N GLN A 93 -15.01 -0.29 -11.71
CA GLN A 93 -14.48 0.56 -10.66
C GLN A 93 -12.98 0.30 -10.41
N ILE A 94 -12.56 -0.96 -10.42
CA ILE A 94 -11.14 -1.32 -10.31
C ILE A 94 -10.35 -0.71 -11.48
N GLY A 95 -10.83 -0.87 -12.71
CA GLY A 95 -10.19 -0.30 -13.90
C GLY A 95 -10.09 1.23 -13.85
N ALA A 96 -11.15 1.90 -13.38
CA ALA A 96 -11.16 3.35 -13.22
C ALA A 96 -10.14 3.83 -12.16
N ILE A 97 -10.03 3.12 -11.04
CA ILE A 97 -9.04 3.42 -10.00
C ILE A 97 -7.61 3.22 -10.51
N GLU A 98 -7.36 2.17 -11.26
CA GLU A 98 -6.04 1.90 -11.84
C GLU A 98 -5.63 3.00 -12.85
N THR A 99 -6.57 3.45 -13.67
CA THR A 99 -6.36 4.57 -14.61
C THR A 99 -6.08 5.86 -13.88
N GLU A 100 -6.83 6.19 -12.84
CA GLU A 100 -6.63 7.40 -12.03
C GLU A 100 -5.30 7.37 -11.28
N SER A 101 -4.92 6.23 -10.71
CA SER A 101 -3.63 6.06 -10.05
C SER A 101 -2.46 6.30 -11.00
N MET A 102 -2.55 5.79 -12.22
CA MET A 102 -1.53 6.01 -13.24
C MET A 102 -1.48 7.48 -13.67
N ALA A 103 -2.63 8.14 -13.82
CA ALA A 103 -2.70 9.57 -14.14
C ALA A 103 -2.03 10.42 -13.06
N LEU A 104 -2.27 10.12 -11.78
CA LEU A 104 -1.63 10.83 -10.66
C LEU A 104 -0.12 10.64 -10.65
N VAL A 105 0.38 9.44 -10.87
CA VAL A 105 1.83 9.17 -10.93
C VAL A 105 2.48 9.97 -12.06
N LYS A 106 1.83 10.09 -13.20
CA LYS A 106 2.35 10.87 -14.35
C LYS A 106 2.41 12.37 -14.09
N THR A 107 1.67 12.91 -13.12
CA THR A 107 1.71 14.35 -12.79
C THR A 107 2.99 14.76 -12.05
N ASP A 108 3.70 13.80 -11.45
CA ASP A 108 4.95 14.03 -10.73
C ASP A 108 6.10 13.27 -11.43
N PRO A 109 7.08 13.96 -12.04
CA PRO A 109 8.18 13.31 -12.76
C PRO A 109 9.03 12.38 -11.89
N ASP A 110 9.22 12.68 -10.61
CA ASP A 110 9.98 11.84 -9.68
C ASP A 110 9.23 10.54 -9.38
N LEU A 111 7.92 10.62 -9.11
CA LEU A 111 7.08 9.44 -8.91
C LEU A 111 6.99 8.59 -10.19
N ALA A 112 6.86 9.23 -11.35
CA ALA A 112 6.84 8.52 -12.62
C ALA A 112 8.13 7.76 -12.88
N HIS A 113 9.28 8.35 -12.56
CA HIS A 113 10.59 7.72 -12.68
C HIS A 113 10.73 6.52 -11.74
N ARG A 114 10.38 6.70 -10.47
CA ARG A 114 10.39 5.61 -9.47
C ARG A 114 9.46 4.47 -9.86
N PHE A 115 8.26 4.80 -10.34
CA PHE A 115 7.31 3.80 -10.83
C PHE A 115 7.90 3.00 -11.99
N ALA A 116 8.49 3.66 -12.99
CA ALA A 116 9.13 3.01 -14.14
C ALA A 116 10.25 2.05 -13.71
N ILE A 117 11.08 2.44 -12.73
CA ILE A 117 12.12 1.57 -12.16
C ILE A 117 11.49 0.33 -11.51
N LEU A 118 10.46 0.51 -10.69
CA LEU A 118 9.81 -0.60 -9.99
C LEU A 118 9.19 -1.61 -10.94
N VAL A 119 8.46 -1.17 -11.96
CA VAL A 119 7.82 -2.07 -12.93
C VAL A 119 8.82 -2.72 -13.88
N SER A 120 10.04 -2.21 -14.00
CA SER A 120 11.11 -2.84 -14.77
C SER A 120 11.67 -4.09 -14.09
N ILE A 121 11.45 -4.24 -12.79
CA ILE A 121 11.90 -5.39 -12.02
C ILE A 121 10.99 -6.59 -12.30
N PRO A 122 11.53 -7.76 -12.75
CA PRO A 122 10.72 -8.96 -12.97
C PRO A 122 9.92 -9.36 -11.73
N GLY A 123 8.63 -9.63 -11.90
CA GLY A 123 7.73 -10.02 -10.81
C GLY A 123 7.04 -8.87 -10.07
N ILE A 124 7.40 -7.61 -10.34
CA ILE A 124 6.69 -6.46 -9.78
C ILE A 124 5.62 -5.98 -10.76
N SER A 125 4.35 -6.16 -10.39
CA SER A 125 3.21 -5.63 -11.14
C SER A 125 3.02 -4.13 -10.86
N ALA A 126 2.24 -3.46 -11.71
CA ALA A 126 1.86 -2.05 -11.48
C ALA A 126 1.23 -1.84 -10.08
N ASN A 127 0.38 -2.75 -9.63
CA ASN A 127 -0.25 -2.65 -8.31
C ASN A 127 0.74 -2.81 -7.15
N THR A 128 1.72 -3.70 -7.29
CA THR A 128 2.81 -3.84 -6.33
C THR A 128 3.69 -2.59 -6.32
N ALA A 129 3.96 -2.01 -7.48
CA ALA A 129 4.71 -0.75 -7.60
C ALA A 129 3.98 0.41 -6.89
N PHE A 130 2.66 0.55 -7.06
CA PHE A 130 1.87 1.54 -6.31
C PHE A 130 1.97 1.34 -4.80
N ALA A 131 1.84 0.10 -4.33
CA ALA A 131 1.99 -0.21 -2.90
C ALA A 131 3.36 0.21 -2.35
N LEU A 132 4.43 -0.04 -3.09
CA LEU A 132 5.79 0.34 -2.71
C LEU A 132 6.03 1.85 -2.73
N LEU A 133 5.36 2.60 -3.62
CA LEU A 133 5.49 4.05 -3.68
C LEU A 133 4.83 4.76 -2.50
N ILE A 134 3.75 4.19 -1.93
CA ILE A 134 2.99 4.79 -0.85
C ILE A 134 3.48 4.40 0.55
N ASP A 135 4.34 3.38 0.68
CA ASP A 135 4.98 2.98 1.95
C ASP A 135 6.12 3.94 2.32
#